data_bf98676ca661fb0a5b8bb010119cf526
#
_entry.id   bf98676ca661fb0a5b8bb010119cf526
#
_cell.length_a   1.000
_cell.length_b   1.000
_cell.length_c   1.000
_cell.angle_alpha   90.00
_cell.angle_beta   90.00
_cell.angle_gamma   90.00
#
_symmetry.space_group_name_H-M   'P 1'
#
loop_
_entity.id
_entity.type
_entity.pdbx_description
1 polymer ?
#
loop_
_entity_poly.entity_id
_entity_poly.type
_entity_poly.pdbx_seq_one_letter_code
_entity_poly.pdbx_strand_id
1 'polypeptide(L)'
;MTIRMLECALALTVLSASPLVSAAESTGGKTTVKDISRKADQTAHAVKDYSVQQREEAIKSAKVALDDLDARIRGLERRVDRDWDRMDEAARKKARSTLSALRRQRDELAEWYGGLKHGSAEAWEGVKSGFVKSYEALKESFGKARKQF
;
A
#
# COMPACT_ATOMS: atom_id res chain seq x y z
N MET A 1 -10.69 -78.22 -27.85
CA MET A 1 -11.12 -78.05 -29.26
C MET A 1 -10.85 -76.58 -29.60
N THR A 2 -9.77 -76.42 -30.28
CA THR A 2 -9.55 -75.62 -31.50
C THR A 2 -9.67 -74.07 -31.33
N ILE A 3 -8.54 -73.41 -31.30
CA ILE A 3 -7.84 -72.82 -32.47
C ILE A 3 -8.53 -71.49 -32.87
N ARG A 4 -7.94 -70.40 -32.97
CA ARG A 4 -6.78 -69.80 -33.68
C ARG A 4 -6.71 -68.33 -33.25
N MET A 5 -5.54 -67.85 -32.88
CA MET A 5 -4.65 -67.10 -33.78
C MET A 5 -5.33 -66.04 -34.66
N LEU A 6 -5.03 -64.84 -34.44
CA LEU A 6 -4.24 -64.03 -35.42
C LEU A 6 -3.81 -62.72 -34.85
N GLU A 7 -2.55 -62.52 -34.99
CA GLU A 7 -1.76 -61.30 -34.87
C GLU A 7 -2.32 -60.16 -35.71
N CYS A 8 -2.09 -58.94 -35.30
CA CYS A 8 -1.38 -57.90 -36.08
C CYS A 8 -1.36 -56.64 -35.25
N ALA A 9 -0.18 -56.33 -34.77
CA ALA A 9 0.73 -55.35 -35.30
C ALA A 9 0.38 -53.89 -34.97
N LEU A 10 1.29 -53.37 -34.13
CA LEU A 10 1.91 -52.05 -34.32
C LEU A 10 1.02 -50.81 -34.50
N ALA A 11 0.98 -50.01 -33.42
CA ALA A 11 1.38 -48.62 -33.57
C ALA A 11 1.74 -48.06 -32.21
N LEU A 12 3.03 -48.00 -31.95
CA LEU A 12 3.68 -47.21 -30.94
C LEU A 12 3.49 -45.74 -31.30
N THR A 13 2.59 -45.06 -30.62
CA THR A 13 2.65 -43.60 -30.56
C THR A 13 2.70 -43.22 -29.10
N VAL A 14 3.92 -43.12 -28.61
CA VAL A 14 4.25 -42.43 -27.40
C VAL A 14 4.03 -40.93 -27.67
N LEU A 15 2.80 -40.49 -27.39
CA LEU A 15 2.53 -39.06 -27.32
C LEU A 15 2.91 -38.61 -25.92
N SER A 16 4.17 -38.26 -25.74
CA SER A 16 4.68 -37.54 -24.60
C SER A 16 3.99 -36.19 -24.56
N ALA A 17 2.86 -36.13 -23.88
CA ALA A 17 2.28 -34.89 -23.43
C ALA A 17 3.19 -34.36 -22.30
N SER A 18 4.19 -33.60 -22.66
CA SER A 18 4.88 -32.71 -21.72
C SER A 18 3.81 -31.76 -21.16
N PRO A 19 3.66 -31.68 -19.82
CA PRO A 19 2.95 -30.54 -19.27
C PRO A 19 3.77 -29.33 -19.61
N LEU A 20 3.27 -28.46 -20.45
CA LEU A 20 3.66 -27.08 -20.52
C LEU A 20 3.53 -26.53 -19.11
N VAL A 21 4.64 -26.54 -18.38
CA VAL A 21 4.85 -25.62 -17.27
C VAL A 21 4.74 -24.25 -17.92
N SER A 22 3.56 -23.68 -17.86
CA SER A 22 3.35 -22.28 -18.11
C SER A 22 4.21 -21.58 -17.06
N ALA A 23 5.42 -21.25 -17.46
CA ALA A 23 6.20 -20.25 -16.76
C ALA A 23 5.27 -19.04 -16.68
N ALA A 24 4.72 -18.82 -15.47
CA ALA A 24 4.16 -17.54 -15.14
C ALA A 24 5.29 -16.55 -15.37
N GLU A 25 5.28 -15.92 -16.52
CA GLU A 25 6.05 -14.72 -16.76
C GLU A 25 5.65 -13.78 -15.64
N SER A 26 6.50 -13.74 -14.63
CA SER A 26 6.60 -12.63 -13.71
C SER A 26 6.86 -11.43 -14.60
N THR A 27 5.79 -10.85 -15.11
CA THR A 27 5.81 -9.53 -15.70
C THR A 27 6.21 -8.63 -14.56
N GLY A 28 7.49 -8.39 -14.42
CA GLY A 28 8.09 -7.39 -13.54
C GLY A 28 7.65 -6.01 -14.02
N GLY A 29 6.35 -5.77 -13.99
CA GLY A 29 5.77 -4.45 -14.17
C GLY A 29 6.37 -3.59 -13.07
N LYS A 30 7.18 -2.62 -13.47
CA LYS A 30 7.74 -1.62 -12.55
C LYS A 30 6.56 -1.01 -11.79
N THR A 31 6.36 -1.46 -10.55
CA THR A 31 5.35 -0.89 -9.65
C THR A 31 5.65 0.58 -9.50
N THR A 32 4.80 1.42 -10.10
CA THR A 32 5.03 2.87 -10.07
C THR A 32 4.68 3.41 -8.68
N VAL A 33 5.27 4.55 -8.31
CA VAL A 33 4.90 5.28 -7.09
C VAL A 33 3.38 5.52 -7.03
N LYS A 34 2.74 5.72 -8.17
CA LYS A 34 1.29 5.87 -8.28
C LYS A 34 0.53 4.59 -7.90
N ASP A 35 1.04 3.43 -8.25
CA ASP A 35 0.43 2.14 -7.92
C ASP A 35 0.57 1.82 -6.44
N ILE A 36 1.73 2.10 -5.85
CA ILE A 36 1.96 1.98 -4.40
C ILE A 36 0.99 2.90 -3.65
N SER A 37 0.88 4.16 -4.05
CA SER A 37 0.01 5.14 -3.44
C SER A 37 -1.46 4.73 -3.51
N ARG A 38 -1.92 4.23 -4.65
CA ARG A 38 -3.30 3.73 -4.82
C ARG A 38 -3.58 2.53 -3.92
N LYS A 39 -2.63 1.60 -3.80
CA LYS A 39 -2.74 0.45 -2.91
C LYS A 39 -2.79 0.89 -1.44
N ALA A 40 -1.97 1.85 -1.04
CA ALA A 40 -1.99 2.42 0.31
C ALA A 40 -3.34 3.09 0.62
N ASP A 41 -3.91 3.84 -0.32
CA ASP A 41 -5.23 4.43 -0.17
C ASP A 41 -6.32 3.36 0.04
N GLN A 42 -6.31 2.30 -0.76
CA GLN A 42 -7.27 1.20 -0.63
C GLN A 42 -7.13 0.48 0.72
N THR A 43 -5.89 0.24 1.19
CA THR A 43 -5.65 -0.39 2.48
C THR A 43 -6.05 0.49 3.66
N ALA A 44 -5.85 1.81 3.57
CA ALA A 44 -6.29 2.74 4.60
C ALA A 44 -7.82 2.73 4.76
N HIS A 45 -8.55 2.73 3.65
CA HIS A 45 -10.01 2.67 3.67
C HIS A 45 -10.54 1.32 4.15
N ALA A 46 -9.86 0.21 3.81
CA ALA A 46 -10.24 -1.13 4.27
C ALA A 46 -10.16 -1.28 5.80
N VAL A 47 -9.37 -0.45 6.51
CA VAL A 47 -9.26 -0.51 7.97
C VAL A 47 -10.63 -0.40 8.65
N LYS A 48 -11.56 0.41 8.13
CA LYS A 48 -12.91 0.58 8.69
C LYS A 48 -13.75 -0.70 8.64
N ASP A 49 -13.47 -1.61 7.70
CA ASP A 49 -14.30 -2.80 7.45
C ASP A 49 -13.87 -3.99 8.34
N TYR A 50 -12.73 -3.89 9.03
CA TYR A 50 -12.24 -4.94 9.91
C TYR A 50 -12.97 -4.96 11.26
N SER A 51 -13.38 -6.16 11.67
CA SER A 51 -13.87 -6.40 13.04
C SER A 51 -12.72 -6.39 14.06
N VAL A 52 -13.06 -6.36 15.35
CA VAL A 52 -12.03 -6.47 16.41
C VAL A 52 -11.28 -7.80 16.37
N GLN A 53 -11.91 -8.88 15.89
CA GLN A 53 -11.28 -10.19 15.69
C GLN A 53 -10.24 -10.17 14.55
N GLN A 54 -10.35 -9.22 13.63
CA GLN A 54 -9.42 -9.02 12.49
C GLN A 54 -8.43 -7.89 12.77
N ARG A 55 -8.15 -7.60 14.02
CA ARG A 55 -7.28 -6.49 14.44
C ARG A 55 -5.90 -6.54 13.79
N GLU A 56 -5.30 -7.71 13.67
CA GLU A 56 -3.96 -7.84 13.10
C GLU A 56 -3.92 -7.43 11.61
N GLU A 57 -4.96 -7.77 10.85
CA GLU A 57 -5.09 -7.35 9.46
C GLU A 57 -5.29 -5.85 9.34
N ALA A 58 -6.09 -5.27 10.23
CA ALA A 58 -6.28 -3.82 10.30
C ALA A 58 -4.95 -3.11 10.61
N ILE A 59 -4.16 -3.61 11.56
CA ILE A 59 -2.84 -3.07 11.92
C ILE A 59 -1.87 -3.14 10.73
N LYS A 60 -1.82 -4.26 10.01
CA LYS A 60 -0.97 -4.41 8.82
C LYS A 60 -1.37 -3.42 7.73
N SER A 61 -2.66 -3.30 7.46
CA SER A 61 -3.20 -2.36 6.47
C SER A 61 -2.92 -0.90 6.84
N ALA A 62 -3.16 -0.54 8.10
CA ALA A 62 -2.88 0.79 8.62
C ALA A 62 -1.39 1.14 8.55
N LYS A 63 -0.50 0.15 8.84
CA LYS A 63 0.94 0.34 8.72
C LYS A 63 1.37 0.66 7.29
N VAL A 64 0.86 -0.07 6.30
CA VAL A 64 1.17 0.19 4.88
C VAL A 64 0.78 1.61 4.49
N ALA A 65 -0.41 2.06 4.93
CA ALA A 65 -0.90 3.40 4.65
C ALA A 65 -0.04 4.50 5.32
N LEU A 66 0.36 4.29 6.57
CA LEU A 66 1.22 5.23 7.32
C LEU A 66 2.62 5.31 6.69
N ASP A 67 3.23 4.16 6.38
CA ASP A 67 4.57 4.09 5.79
C ASP A 67 4.62 4.79 4.40
N ASP A 68 3.56 4.68 3.60
CA ASP A 68 3.46 5.37 2.31
C ASP A 68 3.41 6.90 2.47
N LEU A 69 2.57 7.40 3.39
CA LEU A 69 2.52 8.84 3.66
C LEU A 69 3.84 9.37 4.24
N ASP A 70 4.50 8.61 5.11
CA ASP A 70 5.84 8.94 5.60
C ASP A 70 6.86 9.07 4.45
N ALA A 71 6.85 8.14 3.51
CA ALA A 71 7.73 8.19 2.35
C ALA A 71 7.45 9.40 1.46
N ARG A 72 6.18 9.75 1.28
CA ARG A 72 5.77 10.92 0.49
C ARG A 72 6.19 12.22 1.17
N ILE A 73 6.00 12.36 2.49
CA ILE A 73 6.41 13.55 3.25
C ILE A 73 7.93 13.72 3.15
N ARG A 74 8.72 12.66 3.39
CA ARG A 74 10.18 12.70 3.20
C ARG A 74 10.59 13.08 1.77
N GLY A 75 9.82 12.64 0.78
CA GLY A 75 10.04 13.03 -0.63
C GLY A 75 9.84 14.52 -0.86
N LEU A 76 8.81 15.11 -0.24
CA LEU A 76 8.54 16.55 -0.31
C LEU A 76 9.62 17.36 0.43
N GLU A 77 10.03 16.92 1.61
CA GLU A 77 11.12 17.53 2.38
C GLU A 77 12.40 17.62 1.55
N ARG A 78 12.84 16.50 0.95
CA ARG A 78 14.02 16.49 0.06
C ARG A 78 13.87 17.42 -1.15
N ARG A 79 12.65 17.61 -1.66
CA ARG A 79 12.41 18.56 -2.76
C ARG A 79 12.58 19.99 -2.26
N VAL A 80 11.96 20.34 -1.14
CA VAL A 80 12.09 21.67 -0.51
C VAL A 80 13.56 21.96 -0.21
N ASP A 81 14.31 21.00 0.35
CA ASP A 81 15.74 21.16 0.65
C ASP A 81 16.57 21.45 -0.60
N ARG A 82 16.32 20.72 -1.70
CA ARG A 82 17.05 20.98 -2.98
C ARG A 82 16.75 22.34 -3.59
N ASP A 83 15.54 22.84 -3.39
CA ASP A 83 15.10 24.09 -3.99
C ASP A 83 15.27 25.30 -3.04
N TRP A 84 15.71 25.04 -1.79
CA TRP A 84 15.77 26.01 -0.71
C TRP A 84 16.49 27.31 -1.08
N ASP A 85 17.66 27.21 -1.68
CA ASP A 85 18.48 28.39 -2.04
C ASP A 85 17.86 29.24 -3.16
N ARG A 86 16.97 28.63 -3.95
CA ARG A 86 16.24 29.32 -5.02
C ARG A 86 14.93 29.94 -4.56
N MET A 87 14.49 29.64 -3.34
CA MET A 87 13.27 30.17 -2.74
C MET A 87 13.52 31.56 -2.15
N ASP A 88 12.56 32.45 -2.35
CA ASP A 88 12.51 33.70 -1.59
C ASP A 88 12.08 33.47 -0.11
N GLU A 89 12.13 34.50 0.69
CA GLU A 89 11.81 34.40 2.12
C GLU A 89 10.36 33.97 2.38
N ALA A 90 9.42 34.45 1.58
CA ALA A 90 8.01 34.11 1.71
C ALA A 90 7.79 32.61 1.40
N ALA A 91 8.40 32.10 0.32
CA ALA A 91 8.36 30.68 -0.05
C ALA A 91 9.01 29.80 1.01
N ARG A 92 10.17 30.19 1.58
CA ARG A 92 10.82 29.46 2.68
C ARG A 92 9.96 29.40 3.94
N LYS A 93 9.32 30.52 4.32
CA LYS A 93 8.40 30.58 5.45
C LYS A 93 7.21 29.64 5.22
N LYS A 94 6.62 29.68 4.04
CA LYS A 94 5.50 28.81 3.64
C LYS A 94 5.92 27.33 3.66
N ALA A 95 7.08 26.97 3.13
CA ALA A 95 7.59 25.61 3.14
C ALA A 95 7.75 25.09 4.58
N ARG A 96 8.38 25.85 5.47
CA ARG A 96 8.52 25.46 6.88
C ARG A 96 7.17 25.22 7.56
N SER A 97 6.21 26.13 7.39
CA SER A 97 4.90 25.98 8.04
C SER A 97 4.13 24.79 7.48
N THR A 98 4.19 24.55 6.17
CA THR A 98 3.53 23.43 5.50
C THR A 98 4.13 22.10 5.97
N LEU A 99 5.45 21.95 5.97
CA LEU A 99 6.12 20.73 6.44
C LEU A 99 5.84 20.46 7.92
N SER A 100 5.84 21.53 8.76
CA SER A 100 5.48 21.40 10.17
C SER A 100 4.03 20.93 10.36
N ALA A 101 3.09 21.41 9.55
CA ALA A 101 1.70 20.97 9.60
C ALA A 101 1.55 19.50 9.18
N LEU A 102 2.23 19.07 8.10
CA LEU A 102 2.23 17.68 7.66
C LEU A 102 2.80 16.74 8.71
N ARG A 103 3.90 17.13 9.39
CA ARG A 103 4.47 16.32 10.48
C ARG A 103 3.50 16.16 11.64
N ARG A 104 2.84 17.23 12.08
CA ARG A 104 1.83 17.13 13.15
C ARG A 104 0.67 16.21 12.78
N GLN A 105 0.14 16.32 11.56
CA GLN A 105 -0.93 15.43 11.10
C GLN A 105 -0.46 13.97 10.96
N ARG A 106 0.79 13.77 10.58
CA ARG A 106 1.41 12.43 10.56
C ARG A 106 1.52 11.85 11.97
N ASP A 107 1.90 12.66 12.95
CA ASP A 107 2.01 12.21 14.34
C ASP A 107 0.62 11.87 14.91
N GLU A 108 -0.40 12.66 14.61
CA GLU A 108 -1.80 12.33 14.93
C GLU A 108 -2.24 11.00 14.31
N LEU A 109 -1.92 10.76 13.03
CA LEU A 109 -2.20 9.48 12.38
C LEU A 109 -1.47 8.32 13.06
N ALA A 110 -0.22 8.53 13.51
CA ALA A 110 0.55 7.54 14.26
C ALA A 110 -0.06 7.24 15.63
N GLU A 111 -0.67 8.21 16.29
CA GLU A 111 -1.41 8.00 17.53
C GLU A 111 -2.64 7.10 17.31
N TRP A 112 -3.41 7.35 16.25
CA TRP A 112 -4.52 6.46 15.88
C TRP A 112 -4.04 5.05 15.51
N TYR A 113 -2.90 4.93 14.83
CA TYR A 113 -2.27 3.63 14.59
C TYR A 113 -1.88 2.92 15.91
N GLY A 114 -1.36 3.66 16.88
CA GLY A 114 -1.12 3.16 18.23
C GLY A 114 -2.41 2.66 18.91
N GLY A 115 -3.51 3.39 18.72
CA GLY A 115 -4.83 2.98 19.19
C GLY A 115 -5.32 1.66 18.57
N LEU A 116 -5.09 1.43 17.28
CA LEU A 116 -5.38 0.14 16.63
C LEU A 116 -4.62 -1.01 17.28
N LYS A 117 -3.37 -0.79 17.68
CA LYS A 117 -2.51 -1.81 18.31
C LYS A 117 -2.92 -2.11 19.76
N HIS A 118 -3.28 -1.10 20.51
CA HIS A 118 -3.38 -1.18 21.98
C HIS A 118 -4.76 -0.80 22.55
N GLY A 119 -5.67 -0.30 21.71
CA GLY A 119 -7.01 0.08 22.13
C GLY A 119 -7.86 -1.11 22.60
N SER A 120 -8.82 -0.85 23.47
CA SER A 120 -9.78 -1.86 23.92
C SER A 120 -10.77 -2.25 22.81
N ALA A 121 -11.51 -3.34 23.02
CA ALA A 121 -12.55 -3.76 22.08
C ALA A 121 -13.68 -2.71 21.98
N GLU A 122 -14.02 -2.06 23.10
CA GLU A 122 -15.04 -1.01 23.16
C GLU A 122 -14.64 0.25 22.37
N ALA A 123 -13.34 0.58 22.35
CA ALA A 123 -12.81 1.73 21.62
C ALA A 123 -12.60 1.45 20.13
N TRP A 124 -12.69 0.19 19.69
CA TRP A 124 -12.27 -0.27 18.38
C TRP A 124 -12.87 0.52 17.21
N GLU A 125 -14.20 0.73 17.21
CA GLU A 125 -14.90 1.46 16.15
C GLU A 125 -14.46 2.93 16.08
N GLY A 126 -14.30 3.57 17.25
CA GLY A 126 -13.82 4.95 17.35
C GLY A 126 -12.41 5.09 16.81
N VAL A 127 -11.52 4.16 17.15
CA VAL A 127 -10.12 4.16 16.72
C VAL A 127 -9.99 3.95 15.20
N LYS A 128 -10.72 3.00 14.62
CA LYS A 128 -10.75 2.80 13.17
C LYS A 128 -11.22 4.06 12.43
N SER A 129 -12.32 4.65 12.90
CA SER A 129 -12.86 5.88 12.32
C SER A 129 -11.86 7.04 12.43
N GLY A 130 -11.20 7.20 13.58
CA GLY A 130 -10.18 8.21 13.81
C GLY A 130 -8.99 8.02 12.86
N PHE A 131 -8.50 6.81 12.70
CA PHE A 131 -7.41 6.48 11.78
C PHE A 131 -7.75 6.87 10.34
N VAL A 132 -8.90 6.43 9.81
CA VAL A 132 -9.29 6.71 8.42
C VAL A 132 -9.46 8.21 8.18
N LYS A 133 -10.12 8.94 9.09
CA LYS A 133 -10.28 10.39 8.99
C LYS A 133 -8.95 11.12 9.03
N SER A 134 -8.06 10.76 9.93
CA SER A 134 -6.73 11.37 10.03
C SER A 134 -5.87 11.07 8.79
N TYR A 135 -5.96 9.84 8.25
CA TYR A 135 -5.32 9.48 6.99
C TYR A 135 -5.79 10.35 5.81
N GLU A 136 -7.10 10.53 5.64
CA GLU A 136 -7.67 11.36 4.57
C GLU A 136 -7.25 12.82 4.71
N ALA A 137 -7.30 13.37 5.93
CA ALA A 137 -6.88 14.74 6.19
C ALA A 137 -5.40 14.98 5.85
N LEU A 138 -4.51 14.06 6.25
CA LEU A 138 -3.08 14.13 5.93
C LEU A 138 -2.84 13.98 4.43
N LYS A 139 -3.51 13.04 3.77
CA LYS A 139 -3.42 12.83 2.32
C LYS A 139 -3.84 14.07 1.53
N GLU A 140 -4.95 14.72 1.93
CA GLU A 140 -5.42 15.96 1.31
C GLU A 140 -4.42 17.10 1.51
N SER A 141 -3.94 17.28 2.73
CA SER A 141 -2.93 18.29 3.07
C SER A 141 -1.63 18.08 2.29
N PHE A 142 -1.17 16.84 2.16
CA PHE A 142 -0.03 16.49 1.32
C PHE A 142 -0.28 16.81 -0.15
N GLY A 143 -1.48 16.50 -0.68
CA GLY A 143 -1.86 16.81 -2.06
C GLY A 143 -1.81 18.30 -2.36
N LYS A 144 -2.24 19.14 -1.41
CA LYS A 144 -2.13 20.60 -1.49
C LYS A 144 -0.67 21.05 -1.44
N ALA A 145 0.11 20.53 -0.50
CA ALA A 145 1.52 20.87 -0.33
C ALA A 145 2.35 20.53 -1.58
N ARG A 146 2.12 19.37 -2.19
CA ARG A 146 2.83 18.94 -3.42
C ARG A 146 2.61 19.85 -4.62
N LYS A 147 1.49 20.56 -4.66
CA LYS A 147 1.19 21.52 -5.74
C LYS A 147 1.86 22.88 -5.55
N GLN A 148 2.39 23.12 -4.34
CA GLN A 148 3.02 24.39 -3.97
C GLN A 148 4.55 24.36 -4.16
N PHE A 149 5.11 23.15 -4.18
CA PHE A 149 6.53 22.85 -4.28
C PHE A 149 6.74 21.75 -5.34
#